data_9bd507f029fa923ecf078403c6795909
#
_entry.id   9bd507f029fa923ecf078403c6795909
#
_cell.length_a   1.000
_cell.length_b   1.000
_cell.length_c   1.000
_cell.angle_alpha   90.00
_cell.angle_beta   90.00
_cell.angle_gamma   90.00
#
_symmetry.space_group_name_H-M   'P 1'
#
loop_
_entity.id
_entity.type
_entity.pdbx_description
1 polymer ?
#
loop_
_entity_poly.entity_id
_entity_poly.type
_entity_poly.pdbx_seq_one_letter_code
_entity_poly.pdbx_strand_id
1 'polypeptide(L)'
;MPFQTTALRTWLSSRQERLDDRGSGAGAVIIFALVFISLSAFVIDGGLSISKRERAADIAEQAARYAAQDIDREALYENEGGPAPINFENCNARVKTFAREMDMTGPDIAATHCVAANAEEVQVEVQLTYSPVFTGMFYGGDVAVHGQAVAENEVG
;
A
#
# COMPACT_ATOMS: atom_id res chain seq x y z
N MET A 1 -11.23 20.79 -76.72
CA MET A 1 -10.49 19.58 -76.32
C MET A 1 -10.38 19.49 -74.82
N PRO A 2 -11.23 18.72 -74.13
CA PRO A 2 -11.13 18.54 -72.68
C PRO A 2 -11.01 17.04 -72.36
N PHE A 3 -9.83 16.44 -72.49
CA PHE A 3 -9.65 15.01 -72.27
C PHE A 3 -8.50 14.63 -71.32
N GLN A 4 -7.89 15.52 -70.57
CA GLN A 4 -6.75 15.16 -69.73
C GLN A 4 -6.93 15.31 -68.21
N THR A 5 -8.03 15.87 -67.75
CA THR A 5 -8.19 16.13 -66.30
C THR A 5 -8.77 14.99 -65.53
N THR A 6 -9.46 14.04 -66.16
CA THR A 6 -10.15 12.94 -65.49
C THR A 6 -9.19 11.80 -65.08
N ALA A 7 -8.16 11.54 -65.91
CA ALA A 7 -7.19 10.47 -65.62
C ALA A 7 -6.26 10.77 -64.45
N LEU A 8 -5.91 12.04 -64.25
CA LEU A 8 -5.08 12.48 -63.10
C LEU A 8 -5.82 12.41 -61.75
N ARG A 9 -7.13 12.70 -61.76
CA ARG A 9 -7.93 12.62 -60.55
C ARG A 9 -8.13 11.17 -60.08
N THR A 10 -8.34 10.26 -61.00
CA THR A 10 -8.52 8.81 -60.72
C THR A 10 -7.21 8.17 -60.21
N TRP A 11 -6.05 8.64 -60.72
CA TRP A 11 -4.75 8.13 -60.28
C TRP A 11 -4.35 8.64 -58.90
N LEU A 12 -4.69 9.87 -58.56
CA LEU A 12 -4.45 10.46 -57.23
C LEU A 12 -5.37 9.84 -56.15
N SER A 13 -6.64 9.57 -56.46
CA SER A 13 -7.55 8.92 -55.50
C SER A 13 -7.14 7.48 -55.19
N SER A 14 -6.68 6.70 -56.16
CA SER A 14 -6.23 5.33 -55.95
C SER A 14 -4.91 5.21 -55.19
N ARG A 15 -4.10 6.28 -55.15
CA ARG A 15 -2.90 6.31 -54.31
C ARG A 15 -3.21 6.69 -52.85
N GLN A 16 -4.22 7.49 -52.63
CA GLN A 16 -4.65 7.93 -51.30
C GLN A 16 -5.30 6.79 -50.53
N GLU A 17 -6.10 5.94 -51.20
CA GLU A 17 -6.69 4.73 -50.58
C GLU A 17 -5.64 3.68 -50.18
N ARG A 18 -4.49 3.60 -50.88
CA ARG A 18 -3.43 2.63 -50.56
C ARG A 18 -2.54 3.05 -49.38
N LEU A 19 -2.57 4.32 -49.01
CA LEU A 19 -1.78 4.83 -47.88
C LEU A 19 -2.55 4.79 -46.54
N ASP A 20 -3.88 4.76 -46.62
CA ASP A 20 -4.74 4.88 -45.45
C ASP A 20 -4.91 3.55 -44.64
N ASP A 21 -4.87 2.39 -45.31
CA ASP A 21 -5.16 1.12 -44.68
C ASP A 21 -3.97 0.40 -44.02
N ARG A 22 -2.73 0.75 -44.37
CA ARG A 22 -1.52 0.04 -43.90
C ARG A 22 -0.88 0.65 -42.63
N GLY A 23 -1.13 1.92 -42.35
CA GLY A 23 -0.55 2.62 -41.20
C GLY A 23 -1.46 2.66 -39.96
N SER A 24 -2.79 2.64 -40.18
CA SER A 24 -3.79 2.80 -39.13
C SER A 24 -3.83 1.61 -38.16
N GLY A 25 -3.70 0.38 -38.67
CA GLY A 25 -3.73 -0.83 -37.83
C GLY A 25 -2.52 -0.94 -36.92
N ALA A 26 -1.32 -0.63 -37.40
CA ALA A 26 -0.11 -0.70 -36.57
C ALA A 26 -0.11 0.35 -35.46
N GLY A 27 -0.57 1.57 -35.74
CA GLY A 27 -0.74 2.61 -34.75
C GLY A 27 -1.75 2.24 -33.65
N ALA A 28 -2.87 1.67 -34.05
CA ALA A 28 -3.88 1.18 -33.10
C ALA A 28 -3.32 0.09 -32.17
N VAL A 29 -2.59 -0.89 -32.72
CA VAL A 29 -1.96 -1.97 -31.91
C VAL A 29 -0.99 -1.40 -30.88
N ILE A 30 -0.16 -0.41 -31.25
CA ILE A 30 0.78 0.21 -30.33
C ILE A 30 0.05 0.93 -29.21
N ILE A 31 -1.00 1.70 -29.54
CA ILE A 31 -1.79 2.42 -28.52
C ILE A 31 -2.47 1.43 -27.56
N PHE A 32 -3.10 0.37 -28.07
CA PHE A 32 -3.72 -0.65 -27.25
C PHE A 32 -2.70 -1.38 -26.37
N ALA A 33 -1.53 -1.70 -26.88
CA ALA A 33 -0.45 -2.31 -26.10
C ALA A 33 -0.01 -1.41 -24.94
N LEU A 34 0.19 -0.10 -25.18
CA LEU A 34 0.55 0.86 -24.14
C LEU A 34 -0.55 0.99 -23.07
N VAL A 35 -1.81 1.07 -23.49
CA VAL A 35 -2.95 1.11 -22.56
C VAL A 35 -3.01 -0.17 -21.73
N PHE A 36 -2.82 -1.32 -22.34
CA PHE A 36 -2.87 -2.61 -21.64
C PHE A 36 -1.73 -2.76 -20.62
N ILE A 37 -0.52 -2.36 -20.98
CA ILE A 37 0.63 -2.35 -20.08
C ILE A 37 0.38 -1.39 -18.91
N SER A 38 -0.14 -0.20 -19.18
CA SER A 38 -0.44 0.79 -18.14
C SER A 38 -1.51 0.30 -17.15
N LEU A 39 -2.57 -0.33 -17.65
CA LEU A 39 -3.61 -0.92 -16.79
C LEU A 39 -3.07 -2.09 -15.96
N SER A 40 -2.25 -2.95 -16.56
CA SER A 40 -1.61 -4.06 -15.85
C SER A 40 -0.68 -3.57 -14.74
N ALA A 41 0.11 -2.53 -15.01
CA ALA A 41 0.97 -1.89 -14.02
C ALA A 41 0.16 -1.35 -12.83
N PHE A 42 -0.95 -0.66 -13.10
CA PHE A 42 -1.84 -0.13 -12.07
C PHE A 42 -2.45 -1.24 -11.19
N VAL A 43 -2.87 -2.35 -11.78
CA VAL A 43 -3.44 -3.49 -11.04
C VAL A 43 -2.40 -4.14 -10.13
N ILE A 44 -1.17 -4.32 -10.61
CA ILE A 44 -0.09 -4.95 -9.83
C ILE A 44 0.34 -4.06 -8.66
N ASP A 45 0.66 -2.81 -8.90
CA ASP A 45 1.10 -1.89 -7.84
C ASP A 45 -0.04 -1.57 -6.85
N GLY A 46 -1.28 -1.46 -7.34
CA GLY A 46 -2.47 -1.30 -6.50
C GLY A 46 -2.70 -2.51 -5.60
N GLY A 47 -2.59 -3.72 -6.13
CA GLY A 47 -2.67 -4.96 -5.36
C GLY A 47 -1.60 -5.07 -4.28
N LEU A 48 -0.36 -4.71 -4.60
CA LEU A 48 0.74 -4.65 -3.62
C LEU A 48 0.44 -3.65 -2.50
N SER A 49 -0.08 -2.47 -2.83
CA SER A 49 -0.43 -1.44 -1.84
C SER A 49 -1.48 -1.94 -0.86
N ILE A 50 -2.54 -2.57 -1.36
CA ILE A 50 -3.60 -3.15 -0.52
C ILE A 50 -3.02 -4.24 0.39
N SER A 51 -2.30 -5.22 -0.17
CA SER A 51 -1.70 -6.30 0.60
C SER A 51 -0.74 -5.82 1.69
N LYS A 52 0.04 -4.76 1.42
CA LYS A 52 0.94 -4.17 2.42
C LYS A 52 0.18 -3.43 3.53
N ARG A 53 -0.94 -2.77 3.21
CA ARG A 53 -1.80 -2.14 4.21
C ARG A 53 -2.47 -3.17 5.10
N GLU A 54 -3.00 -4.25 4.54
CA GLU A 54 -3.57 -5.36 5.30
C GLU A 54 -2.53 -5.95 6.25
N ARG A 55 -1.31 -6.23 5.75
CA ARG A 55 -0.23 -6.72 6.60
C ARG A 55 0.16 -5.73 7.71
N ALA A 56 0.18 -4.42 7.44
CA ALA A 56 0.45 -3.41 8.47
C ALA A 56 -0.65 -3.39 9.54
N ALA A 57 -1.91 -3.56 9.15
CA ALA A 57 -3.04 -3.66 10.08
C ALA A 57 -2.97 -4.93 10.93
N ASP A 58 -2.65 -6.07 10.33
CA ASP A 58 -2.47 -7.35 11.05
C ASP A 58 -1.35 -7.27 12.09
N ILE A 59 -0.22 -6.66 11.72
CA ILE A 59 0.90 -6.47 12.66
C ILE A 59 0.50 -5.48 13.77
N ALA A 60 -0.24 -4.41 13.44
CA ALA A 60 -0.72 -3.44 14.42
C ALA A 60 -1.65 -4.10 15.45
N GLU A 61 -2.57 -4.97 15.00
CA GLU A 61 -3.47 -5.71 15.88
C GLU A 61 -2.69 -6.62 16.83
N GLN A 62 -1.74 -7.38 16.33
CA GLN A 62 -0.91 -8.26 17.15
C GLN A 62 -0.02 -7.47 18.11
N ALA A 63 0.57 -6.36 17.65
CA ALA A 63 1.40 -5.50 18.49
C ALA A 63 0.59 -4.83 19.61
N ALA A 64 -0.65 -4.38 19.31
CA ALA A 64 -1.54 -3.81 20.30
C ALA A 64 -1.92 -4.84 21.37
N ARG A 65 -2.28 -6.06 20.96
CA ARG A 65 -2.56 -7.16 21.92
C ARG A 65 -1.33 -7.51 22.75
N TYR A 66 -0.15 -7.56 22.13
CA TYR A 66 1.10 -7.83 22.84
C TYR A 66 1.44 -6.74 23.86
N ALA A 67 1.16 -5.47 23.54
CA ALA A 67 1.34 -4.36 24.47
C ALA A 67 0.28 -4.36 25.57
N ALA A 68 -0.98 -4.67 25.28
CA ALA A 68 -2.07 -4.74 26.25
C ALA A 68 -1.91 -5.88 27.27
N GLN A 69 -1.13 -6.92 26.97
CA GLN A 69 -0.82 -8.01 27.88
C GLN A 69 0.23 -7.65 28.95
N ASP A 70 0.89 -6.51 28.83
CA ASP A 70 1.83 -6.03 29.85
C ASP A 70 1.04 -5.35 30.99
N ILE A 71 0.89 -6.07 32.09
CA ILE A 71 0.07 -5.65 33.22
C ILE A 71 0.95 -4.89 34.21
N ASP A 72 0.47 -3.73 34.66
CA ASP A 72 1.05 -2.99 35.79
C ASP A 72 0.70 -3.71 37.12
N ARG A 73 1.69 -4.43 37.62
CA ARG A 73 1.51 -5.22 38.86
C ARG A 73 1.33 -4.36 40.10
N GLU A 74 1.95 -3.19 40.14
CA GLU A 74 1.88 -2.27 41.29
C GLU A 74 0.48 -1.67 41.37
N ALA A 75 -0.02 -1.16 40.25
CA ALA A 75 -1.39 -0.65 40.14
C ALA A 75 -2.44 -1.76 40.34
N LEU A 76 -2.14 -3.01 39.93
CA LEU A 76 -3.03 -4.15 40.18
C LEU A 76 -3.21 -4.44 41.68
N TYR A 77 -2.16 -4.34 42.49
CA TYR A 77 -2.25 -4.55 43.94
C TYR A 77 -3.00 -3.44 44.68
N GLU A 78 -2.95 -2.20 44.11
CA GLU A 78 -3.68 -1.07 44.65
C GLU A 78 -5.18 -1.09 44.28
N ASN A 79 -5.53 -1.76 43.21
CA ASN A 79 -6.87 -1.75 42.61
C ASN A 79 -7.73 -2.94 43.12
N GLU A 80 -7.83 -3.18 44.39
CA GLU A 80 -8.53 -4.23 45.11
C GLU A 80 -9.70 -4.91 44.35
N GLY A 81 -9.39 -5.77 43.32
CA GLY A 81 -10.38 -6.54 42.58
C GLY A 81 -10.99 -5.87 41.34
N GLY A 82 -10.43 -4.75 40.90
CA GLY A 82 -10.73 -4.12 39.61
C GLY A 82 -10.03 -4.82 38.42
N PRO A 83 -10.30 -4.35 37.19
CA PRO A 83 -9.60 -4.85 35.99
C PRO A 83 -8.10 -4.65 36.10
N ALA A 84 -7.33 -5.60 35.58
CA ALA A 84 -5.88 -5.52 35.60
C ALA A 84 -5.41 -4.36 34.70
N PRO A 85 -4.77 -3.31 35.23
CA PRO A 85 -4.37 -2.16 34.44
C PRO A 85 -3.21 -2.50 33.50
N ILE A 86 -3.22 -1.96 32.30
CA ILE A 86 -2.14 -2.07 31.33
C ILE A 86 -0.97 -1.19 31.79
N ASN A 87 0.24 -1.71 31.69
CA ASN A 87 1.46 -0.92 31.86
C ASN A 87 1.70 -0.05 30.61
N PHE A 88 0.89 1.01 30.47
CA PHE A 88 0.87 1.86 29.27
C PHE A 88 2.17 2.66 29.06
N GLU A 89 2.93 2.92 30.12
CA GLU A 89 4.23 3.59 30.02
C GLU A 89 5.23 2.77 29.21
N ASN A 90 5.12 1.44 29.26
CA ASN A 90 5.97 0.51 28.55
C ASN A 90 5.48 0.22 27.11
N CYS A 91 4.34 0.74 26.70
CA CYS A 91 3.71 0.45 25.41
C CYS A 91 4.67 0.58 24.21
N ASN A 92 5.35 1.69 24.06
CA ASN A 92 6.29 1.90 22.95
C ASN A 92 7.45 0.89 22.94
N ALA A 93 7.98 0.52 24.11
CA ALA A 93 9.05 -0.47 24.21
C ALA A 93 8.58 -1.84 23.78
N ARG A 94 7.37 -2.24 24.18
CA ARG A 94 6.73 -3.49 23.81
C ARG A 94 6.46 -3.58 22.31
N VAL A 95 5.84 -2.54 21.74
CA VAL A 95 5.53 -2.47 20.32
C VAL A 95 6.79 -2.55 19.46
N LYS A 96 7.85 -1.83 19.82
CA LYS A 96 9.14 -1.91 19.10
C LYS A 96 9.83 -3.27 19.26
N THR A 97 9.66 -3.94 20.38
CA THR A 97 10.16 -5.31 20.58
C THR A 97 9.42 -6.27 19.64
N PHE A 98 8.10 -6.21 19.60
CA PHE A 98 7.28 -7.00 18.69
C PHE A 98 7.64 -6.74 17.23
N ALA A 99 7.80 -5.47 16.83
CA ALA A 99 8.19 -5.11 15.47
C ALA A 99 9.56 -5.72 15.04
N ARG A 100 10.51 -5.86 15.98
CA ARG A 100 11.78 -6.57 15.71
C ARG A 100 11.59 -8.07 15.51
N GLU A 101 10.70 -8.70 16.27
CA GLU A 101 10.36 -10.12 16.15
C GLU A 101 9.63 -10.43 14.82
N MET A 102 8.97 -9.42 14.23
CA MET A 102 8.33 -9.50 12.92
C MET A 102 9.29 -9.25 11.74
N ASP A 103 10.59 -9.17 11.97
CA ASP A 103 11.64 -8.90 10.97
C ASP A 103 11.36 -7.62 10.15
N MET A 104 10.80 -6.59 10.78
CA MET A 104 10.57 -5.31 10.14
C MET A 104 11.89 -4.56 9.91
N THR A 105 11.91 -3.68 8.89
CA THR A 105 13.10 -2.87 8.61
C THR A 105 13.37 -1.86 9.73
N GLY A 106 14.63 -1.45 9.91
CA GLY A 106 14.99 -0.46 10.95
C GLY A 106 14.16 0.83 10.87
N PRO A 107 13.99 1.43 9.68
CA PRO A 107 13.12 2.61 9.51
C PRO A 107 11.66 2.36 9.90
N ASP A 108 11.09 1.21 9.53
CA ASP A 108 9.71 0.85 9.86
C ASP A 108 9.53 0.63 11.38
N ILE A 109 10.50 -0.03 12.04
CA ILE A 109 10.52 -0.18 13.50
C ILE A 109 10.58 1.20 14.19
N ALA A 110 11.38 2.12 13.66
CA ALA A 110 11.50 3.46 14.23
C ALA A 110 10.20 4.26 14.12
N ALA A 111 9.49 4.11 13.00
CA ALA A 111 8.22 4.79 12.73
C ALA A 111 7.01 4.14 13.46
N THR A 112 7.09 2.85 13.79
CA THR A 112 6.05 2.13 14.52
C THR A 112 6.01 2.57 15.99
N HIS A 113 4.83 2.93 16.50
CA HIS A 113 4.68 3.49 17.84
C HIS A 113 3.27 3.34 18.42
N CYS A 114 3.14 3.53 19.73
CA CYS A 114 1.86 3.71 20.38
C CYS A 114 1.36 5.14 20.15
N VAL A 115 0.17 5.27 19.55
CA VAL A 115 -0.50 6.55 19.29
C VAL A 115 -1.15 7.09 20.56
N ALA A 116 -1.81 6.20 21.29
CA ALA A 116 -2.42 6.45 22.59
C ALA A 116 -2.33 5.20 23.44
N ALA A 117 -2.18 5.36 24.74
CA ALA A 117 -2.21 4.27 25.70
C ALA A 117 -2.67 4.79 27.07
N ASN A 118 -3.48 3.97 27.73
CA ASN A 118 -3.93 4.19 29.11
C ASN A 118 -4.07 2.83 29.83
N ALA A 119 -4.59 2.82 31.03
CA ALA A 119 -4.72 1.60 31.83
C ALA A 119 -5.71 0.56 31.27
N GLU A 120 -6.57 0.95 30.34
CA GLU A 120 -7.65 0.10 29.81
C GLU A 120 -7.40 -0.30 28.35
N GLU A 121 -6.79 0.58 27.56
CA GLU A 121 -6.57 0.37 26.13
C GLU A 121 -5.22 0.88 25.63
N VAL A 122 -4.74 0.29 24.54
CA VAL A 122 -3.59 0.77 23.79
C VAL A 122 -3.95 0.88 22.31
N GLN A 123 -3.55 1.99 21.68
CA GLN A 123 -3.66 2.21 20.25
C GLN A 123 -2.27 2.22 19.64
N VAL A 124 -2.05 1.40 18.63
CA VAL A 124 -0.77 1.21 17.95
C VAL A 124 -0.89 1.58 16.49
N GLU A 125 0.12 2.28 15.97
CA GLU A 125 0.33 2.49 14.54
C GLU A 125 1.59 1.77 14.09
N VAL A 126 1.46 0.99 13.01
CA VAL A 126 2.56 0.27 12.36
C VAL A 126 2.77 0.83 10.97
N GLN A 127 4.02 1.12 10.63
CA GLN A 127 4.44 1.50 9.28
C GLN A 127 5.10 0.32 8.59
N LEU A 128 4.77 0.09 7.32
CA LEU A 128 5.51 -0.79 6.42
C LEU A 128 5.88 -0.05 5.15
N THR A 129 7.14 -0.17 4.77
CA THR A 129 7.68 0.41 3.54
C THR A 129 7.87 -0.66 2.49
N TYR A 130 7.51 -0.37 1.24
CA TYR A 130 7.71 -1.25 0.10
C TYR A 130 8.06 -0.47 -1.17
N SER A 131 8.75 -1.13 -2.10
CA SER A 131 9.05 -0.58 -3.43
C SER A 131 8.00 -1.06 -4.43
N PRO A 132 7.21 -0.17 -5.05
CA PRO A 132 6.30 -0.53 -6.13
C PRO A 132 7.07 -1.08 -7.33
N VAL A 133 6.49 -2.04 -8.06
CA VAL A 133 7.18 -2.70 -9.18
C VAL A 133 7.25 -1.81 -10.41
N PHE A 134 6.12 -1.26 -10.84
CA PHE A 134 6.05 -0.44 -12.06
C PHE A 134 6.23 1.04 -11.79
N THR A 135 5.54 1.58 -10.79
CA THR A 135 5.69 3.00 -10.42
C THR A 135 7.09 3.30 -9.89
N GLY A 136 7.71 2.36 -9.19
CA GLY A 136 9.10 2.45 -8.71
C GLY A 136 10.12 2.56 -9.84
N MET A 137 9.86 1.95 -11.00
CA MET A 137 10.72 2.03 -12.18
C MET A 137 10.74 3.44 -12.78
N PHE A 138 9.65 4.22 -12.67
CA PHE A 138 9.52 5.56 -13.24
C PHE A 138 9.83 6.68 -12.23
N TYR A 139 9.46 6.51 -10.97
CA TYR A 139 9.58 7.55 -9.94
C TYR A 139 10.64 7.25 -8.88
N GLY A 140 11.16 6.02 -8.85
CA GLY A 140 12.33 5.66 -8.04
C GLY A 140 12.14 5.91 -6.53
N GLY A 141 11.01 5.57 -5.94
CA GLY A 141 10.75 5.81 -4.52
C GLY A 141 10.02 4.66 -3.83
N ASP A 142 10.33 4.49 -2.55
CA ASP A 142 9.60 3.59 -1.68
C ASP A 142 8.30 4.25 -1.20
N VAL A 143 7.28 3.44 -0.97
CA VAL A 143 5.98 3.87 -0.47
C VAL A 143 5.77 3.31 0.93
N ALA A 144 5.47 4.19 1.89
CA ALA A 144 5.07 3.80 3.23
C ALA A 144 3.55 3.66 3.32
N VAL A 145 3.10 2.60 3.96
CA VAL A 145 1.69 2.36 4.31
C VAL A 145 1.58 2.18 5.81
N HIS A 146 0.44 2.51 6.37
CA HIS A 146 0.18 2.47 7.80
C HIS A 146 -1.01 1.56 8.08
N GLY A 147 -0.92 0.83 9.19
CA GLY A 147 -1.99 0.10 9.82
C GLY A 147 -2.15 0.56 11.27
N GLN A 148 -3.37 0.66 11.75
CA GLN A 148 -3.67 1.02 13.14
C GLN A 148 -4.60 -0.02 13.76
N ALA A 149 -4.40 -0.26 15.04
CA ALA A 149 -5.28 -1.13 15.83
C ALA A 149 -5.34 -0.65 17.28
N VAL A 150 -6.44 -1.01 17.92
CA VAL A 150 -6.69 -0.80 19.35
C VAL A 150 -6.83 -2.16 20.01
N ALA A 151 -6.25 -2.34 21.18
CA ALA A 151 -6.48 -3.50 22.05
C ALA A 151 -6.82 -3.03 23.46
N GLU A 152 -7.84 -3.62 24.00
CA GLU A 152 -8.29 -3.44 25.38
C GLU A 152 -7.81 -4.61 26.23
N ASN A 153 -7.64 -4.39 27.52
CA ASN A 153 -7.42 -5.47 28.45
C ASN A 153 -8.79 -6.04 28.85
N GLU A 154 -9.23 -7.09 28.16
CA GLU A 154 -10.44 -7.82 28.56
C GLU A 154 -10.16 -8.62 29.84
N VAL A 155 -10.75 -8.17 30.91
CA VAL A 155 -10.84 -8.94 32.13
C VAL A 155 -12.03 -9.88 31.98
N GLY A 156 -11.74 -11.16 31.74
CA GLY A 156 -12.75 -12.21 31.80
C GLY A 156 -13.11 -12.59 33.23
#